data_83ce423b91f8b7c08e54cf8d3ee22f5b
#
_entry.id   83ce423b91f8b7c08e54cf8d3ee22f5b
#
_cell.length_a   1.000
_cell.length_b   1.000
_cell.length_c   1.000
_cell.angle_alpha   90.00
_cell.angle_beta   90.00
_cell.angle_gamma   90.00
#
_symmetry.space_group_name_H-M   'P 1'
#
loop_
_entity.id
_entity.type
_entity.pdbx_description
1 polymer ?
#
loop_
_entity_poly.entity_id
_entity_poly.type
_entity_poly.pdbx_seq_one_letter_code
_entity_poly.pdbx_strand_id
1 'polypeptide(L)'
;LIFCFSLKSLSAELKKFMSLKNNKVYLRQGPSFEYPVKLIYKKKYLPVEIIDRSETWRKIKDFEKNSGWIHISQLSRKKSALNIKNNSILYKKPTIFSKPIAKIEKGKLVLIKKCKIKWCNIKSNEFNGWIIKDFLWGKIN
;
A
#
# COMPACT_ATOMS: atom_id res chain seq x y z
N LEU A 1 -23.53 -37.31 -21.10
CA LEU A 1 -23.26 -35.85 -21.04
C LEU A 1 -22.27 -35.59 -19.95
N ILE A 2 -21.03 -35.35 -20.33
CA ILE A 2 -19.96 -34.98 -19.38
C ILE A 2 -19.92 -33.46 -19.34
N PHE A 3 -20.39 -32.86 -18.23
CA PHE A 3 -20.17 -31.46 -17.96
C PHE A 3 -18.76 -31.29 -17.40
N CYS A 4 -17.83 -30.87 -18.24
CA CYS A 4 -16.56 -30.32 -17.73
C CYS A 4 -16.82 -28.96 -17.08
N PHE A 5 -17.04 -28.96 -15.78
CA PHE A 5 -16.86 -27.73 -15.00
C PHE A 5 -15.36 -27.45 -14.96
N SER A 6 -14.89 -26.53 -15.80
CA SER A 6 -13.62 -25.89 -15.61
C SER A 6 -13.74 -25.11 -14.29
N LEU A 7 -13.27 -25.71 -13.23
CA LEU A 7 -12.92 -24.97 -12.01
C LEU A 7 -11.80 -24.02 -12.41
N LYS A 8 -12.18 -22.83 -12.90
CA LYS A 8 -11.27 -21.69 -12.79
C LYS A 8 -11.04 -21.53 -11.31
N SER A 9 -9.90 -22.00 -10.84
CA SER A 9 -9.43 -21.64 -9.53
C SER A 9 -9.35 -20.10 -9.53
N LEU A 10 -10.25 -19.47 -8.79
CA LEU A 10 -10.11 -18.10 -8.36
C LEU A 10 -8.92 -18.08 -7.41
N SER A 11 -7.71 -18.18 -7.97
CA SER A 11 -6.54 -17.70 -7.25
C SER A 11 -6.76 -16.20 -7.15
N ALA A 12 -7.17 -15.74 -5.98
CA ALA A 12 -7.10 -14.33 -5.66
C ALA A 12 -5.66 -13.93 -5.91
N GLU A 13 -5.40 -13.21 -6.99
CA GLU A 13 -4.09 -12.64 -7.25
C GLU A 13 -3.76 -11.75 -6.08
N LEU A 14 -2.71 -12.12 -5.33
CA LEU A 14 -2.20 -11.29 -4.26
C LEU A 14 -1.75 -9.98 -4.89
N LYS A 15 -2.38 -8.88 -4.48
CA LYS A 15 -1.99 -7.54 -4.89
C LYS A 15 -0.54 -7.29 -4.50
N LYS A 16 0.25 -6.81 -5.45
CA LYS A 16 1.63 -6.43 -5.23
C LYS A 16 1.70 -4.94 -4.98
N PHE A 17 2.39 -4.55 -3.93
CA PHE A 17 2.60 -3.16 -3.58
C PHE A 17 4.09 -2.82 -3.50
N MET A 18 4.39 -1.59 -3.80
CA MET A 18 5.64 -0.92 -3.45
C MET A 18 5.32 0.41 -2.81
N SER A 19 6.32 1.09 -2.31
CA SER A 19 6.18 2.44 -1.77
C SER A 19 7.04 3.42 -2.57
N LEU A 20 6.70 4.70 -2.52
CA LEU A 20 7.49 5.73 -3.18
C LEU A 20 8.77 6.00 -2.39
N LYS A 21 9.89 6.09 -3.09
CA LYS A 21 11.21 6.22 -2.48
C LYS A 21 11.50 7.64 -1.99
N ASN A 22 10.92 8.65 -2.64
CA ASN A 22 11.27 10.05 -2.43
C ASN A 22 10.02 10.90 -2.15
N ASN A 23 10.26 12.13 -1.65
CA ASN A 23 9.19 13.12 -1.43
C ASN A 23 8.65 13.75 -2.73
N LYS A 24 9.28 13.45 -3.85
CA LYS A 24 8.84 13.92 -5.16
C LYS A 24 9.05 12.79 -6.17
N VAL A 25 7.96 12.24 -6.70
CA VAL A 25 7.97 11.15 -7.66
C VAL A 25 7.04 11.48 -8.82
N TYR A 26 7.53 11.33 -10.04
CA TYR A 26 6.76 11.60 -11.26
C TYR A 26 6.04 10.34 -11.72
N LEU A 27 4.74 10.47 -11.90
CA LEU A 27 3.89 9.49 -12.60
C LEU A 27 3.76 9.92 -14.05
N ARG A 28 4.16 9.05 -14.98
CA ARG A 28 4.16 9.34 -16.41
C ARG A 28 3.06 8.58 -17.14
N GLN A 29 2.70 9.07 -18.31
CA GLN A 29 1.66 8.45 -19.15
C GLN A 29 2.13 7.15 -19.80
N GLY A 30 3.44 6.91 -19.91
CA GLY A 30 4.01 5.71 -20.51
C GLY A 30 5.37 5.37 -19.91
N PRO A 31 5.91 4.17 -20.25
CA PRO A 31 7.11 3.62 -19.65
C PRO A 31 8.40 4.17 -20.27
N SER A 32 8.58 5.49 -20.23
CA SER A 32 9.78 6.17 -20.70
C SER A 32 9.83 7.59 -20.13
N PHE A 33 11.03 8.14 -19.99
CA PHE A 33 11.22 9.55 -19.58
C PHE A 33 10.75 10.55 -20.64
N GLU A 34 10.46 10.12 -21.85
CA GLU A 34 9.92 10.97 -22.93
C GLU A 34 8.42 11.18 -22.82
N TYR A 35 7.71 10.32 -22.11
CA TYR A 35 6.28 10.49 -21.87
C TYR A 35 5.99 11.62 -20.90
N PRO A 36 4.89 12.37 -21.13
CA PRO A 36 4.50 13.47 -20.25
C PRO A 36 4.28 13.00 -18.82
N VAL A 37 4.59 13.88 -17.87
CA VAL A 37 4.24 13.70 -16.46
C VAL A 37 2.74 13.93 -16.31
N LYS A 38 2.07 12.95 -15.74
CA LYS A 38 0.62 12.96 -15.50
C LYS A 38 0.29 13.48 -14.10
N LEU A 39 1.10 13.14 -13.11
CA LEU A 39 0.90 13.48 -11.71
C LEU A 39 2.25 13.52 -11.00
N ILE A 40 2.37 14.37 -10.00
CA ILE A 40 3.55 14.44 -9.14
C ILE A 40 3.12 14.07 -7.72
N TYR A 41 3.69 12.97 -7.22
CA TYR A 41 3.52 12.58 -5.82
C TYR A 41 4.52 13.33 -4.95
N LYS A 42 4.07 13.77 -3.79
CA LYS A 42 4.89 14.54 -2.84
C LYS A 42 5.01 13.88 -1.46
N LYS A 43 4.74 12.59 -1.38
CA LYS A 43 4.77 11.88 -0.10
C LYS A 43 5.65 10.63 -0.17
N LYS A 44 6.78 10.69 0.51
CA LYS A 44 7.68 9.55 0.69
C LYS A 44 6.94 8.38 1.33
N TYR A 45 7.21 7.17 0.85
CA TYR A 45 6.60 5.91 1.30
C TYR A 45 5.11 5.75 1.03
N LEU A 46 4.51 6.63 0.22
CA LEU A 46 3.15 6.39 -0.23
C LEU A 46 3.06 5.02 -0.89
N PRO A 47 2.15 4.13 -0.44
CA PRO A 47 1.98 2.83 -1.07
C PRO A 47 1.29 2.96 -2.41
N VAL A 48 1.74 2.17 -3.37
CA VAL A 48 1.14 2.06 -4.70
C VAL A 48 1.06 0.60 -5.11
N GLU A 49 -0.04 0.23 -5.74
CA GLU A 49 -0.24 -1.12 -6.29
C GLU A 49 0.47 -1.24 -7.63
N ILE A 50 1.26 -2.30 -7.81
CA ILE A 50 1.92 -2.61 -9.08
C ILE A 50 0.96 -3.42 -9.94
N ILE A 51 0.57 -2.88 -11.09
CA ILE A 51 -0.41 -3.53 -11.98
C ILE A 51 0.17 -4.01 -13.30
N ASP A 52 1.35 -3.52 -13.68
CA ASP A 52 2.06 -3.97 -14.88
C ASP A 52 3.54 -3.60 -14.79
N ARG A 53 4.34 -4.12 -15.70
CA ARG A 53 5.77 -3.79 -15.80
C ARG A 53 6.23 -3.77 -17.25
N SER A 54 7.22 -2.92 -17.53
CA SER A 54 7.92 -2.86 -18.81
C SER A 54 9.38 -2.49 -18.52
N GLU A 55 10.28 -3.47 -18.61
CA GLU A 55 11.70 -3.31 -18.30
C GLU A 55 11.95 -2.67 -16.93
N THR A 56 12.50 -1.46 -16.88
CA THR A 56 12.78 -0.71 -15.65
C THR A 56 11.61 0.16 -15.19
N TRP A 57 10.44 -0.03 -15.75
CA TRP A 57 9.24 0.74 -15.43
C TRP A 57 8.18 -0.13 -14.81
N ARG A 58 7.42 0.47 -13.89
CA ARG A 58 6.27 -0.19 -13.26
C ARG A 58 5.04 0.66 -13.49
N LYS A 59 3.96 0.03 -13.99
CA LYS A 59 2.65 0.66 -14.00
C LYS A 59 2.04 0.49 -12.63
N ILE A 60 1.62 1.60 -12.06
CA ILE A 60 1.07 1.62 -10.71
C ILE A 60 -0.37 2.14 -10.71
N LYS A 61 -1.07 1.82 -9.65
CA LYS A 61 -2.36 2.43 -9.30
C LYS A 61 -2.30 2.86 -7.85
N ASP A 62 -2.65 4.12 -7.57
CA ASP A 62 -2.73 4.63 -6.22
C ASP A 62 -4.10 4.36 -5.58
N PHE A 63 -4.26 4.74 -4.31
CA PHE A 63 -5.52 4.52 -3.60
C PHE A 63 -6.70 5.27 -4.23
N GLU A 64 -6.47 6.41 -4.85
CA GLU A 64 -7.49 7.20 -5.54
C GLU A 64 -7.73 6.72 -6.99
N LYS A 65 -7.12 5.57 -7.37
CA LYS A 65 -7.22 4.93 -8.68
C LYS A 65 -6.57 5.71 -9.82
N ASN A 66 -5.67 6.65 -9.53
CA ASN A 66 -4.80 7.20 -10.55
C ASN A 66 -3.79 6.13 -10.98
N SER A 67 -3.54 6.02 -12.27
CA SER A 67 -2.69 5.01 -12.86
C SER A 67 -1.69 5.64 -13.83
N GLY A 68 -0.51 5.06 -13.91
CA GLY A 68 0.55 5.48 -14.80
C GLY A 68 1.86 4.78 -14.48
N TRP A 69 2.96 5.28 -15.03
CA TRP A 69 4.24 4.61 -15.01
C TRP A 69 5.25 5.36 -14.15
N ILE A 70 5.96 4.60 -13.32
CA ILE A 70 7.05 5.09 -12.46
C ILE A 70 8.30 4.26 -12.75
N HIS A 71 9.45 4.93 -12.87
CA HIS A 71 10.74 4.25 -12.99
C HIS A 71 11.11 3.56 -11.67
N ILE A 72 11.71 2.37 -11.74
CA ILE A 72 12.06 1.57 -10.55
C ILE A 72 12.98 2.30 -9.58
N SER A 73 13.80 3.25 -10.06
CA SER A 73 14.64 4.08 -9.19
C SER A 73 13.85 4.95 -8.21
N GLN A 74 12.57 5.18 -8.47
CA GLN A 74 11.67 5.99 -7.65
C GLN A 74 10.80 5.14 -6.71
N LEU A 75 10.95 3.83 -6.75
CA LEU A 75 10.19 2.88 -5.95
C LEU A 75 11.06 2.25 -4.85
N SER A 76 10.42 1.92 -3.75
CA SER A 76 11.03 1.33 -2.56
C SER A 76 10.26 0.08 -2.14
N ARG A 77 10.95 -0.84 -1.47
CA ARG A 77 10.35 -2.00 -0.81
C ARG A 77 9.93 -1.71 0.63
N LYS A 78 10.05 -0.48 1.08
CA LYS A 78 9.62 -0.09 2.43
C LYS A 78 8.14 -0.43 2.63
N LYS A 79 7.84 -1.15 3.70
CA LYS A 79 6.47 -1.52 4.04
C LYS A 79 5.73 -0.32 4.62
N SER A 80 4.64 0.03 3.99
CA SER A 80 3.79 1.16 4.38
C SER A 80 2.35 0.91 3.97
N ALA A 81 1.44 1.61 4.61
CA ALA A 81 0.02 1.53 4.28
C ALA A 81 -0.69 2.85 4.59
N LEU A 82 -1.85 3.02 3.98
CA LEU A 82 -2.80 4.07 4.34
C LEU A 82 -3.87 3.48 5.26
N ASN A 83 -4.16 4.17 6.34
CA ASN A 83 -5.34 3.87 7.14
C ASN A 83 -6.59 4.31 6.37
N ILE A 84 -7.47 3.37 6.06
CA ILE A 84 -8.69 3.64 5.27
C ILE A 84 -9.97 3.66 6.10
N LYS A 85 -9.85 3.47 7.40
CA LYS A 85 -10.99 3.42 8.32
C LYS A 85 -11.05 4.67 9.22
N ASN A 86 -12.25 5.24 9.36
CA ASN A 86 -12.49 6.29 10.33
C ASN A 86 -12.34 5.77 11.76
N ASN A 87 -11.86 6.61 12.67
CA ASN A 87 -11.78 6.33 14.10
C ASN A 87 -10.96 5.06 14.43
N SER A 88 -9.92 4.79 13.69
CA SER A 88 -9.00 3.68 13.96
C SER A 88 -8.19 3.94 15.22
N ILE A 89 -8.11 2.94 16.08
CA ILE A 89 -7.36 3.01 17.34
C ILE A 89 -6.07 2.21 17.19
N LEU A 90 -4.99 2.81 17.67
CA LEU A 90 -3.69 2.16 17.84
C LEU A 90 -3.62 1.64 19.28
N TYR A 91 -3.35 0.34 19.42
CA TYR A 91 -3.31 -0.33 20.71
C TYR A 91 -1.88 -0.72 21.10
N LYS A 92 -1.61 -0.82 22.39
CA LYS A 92 -0.31 -1.27 22.92
C LYS A 92 -0.02 -2.73 22.57
N LYS A 93 -1.05 -3.59 22.52
CA LYS A 93 -0.98 -5.03 22.18
C LYS A 93 -2.00 -5.35 21.09
N PRO A 94 -1.83 -6.48 20.35
CA PRO A 94 -2.75 -6.85 19.27
C PRO A 94 -4.07 -7.43 19.77
N THR A 95 -4.80 -6.62 20.51
CA THR A 95 -6.16 -6.92 21.01
C THR A 95 -6.90 -5.63 21.31
N ILE A 96 -8.21 -5.63 21.07
CA ILE A 96 -9.08 -4.49 21.39
C ILE A 96 -9.22 -4.22 22.90
N PHE A 97 -8.82 -5.18 23.73
CA PHE A 97 -8.83 -5.04 25.21
C PHE A 97 -7.55 -4.43 25.76
N SER A 98 -6.58 -4.19 24.90
CA SER A 98 -5.32 -3.53 25.28
C SER A 98 -5.51 -2.03 25.47
N LYS A 99 -4.52 -1.39 26.09
CA LYS A 99 -4.49 0.06 26.28
C LYS A 99 -4.47 0.78 24.92
N PRO A 100 -5.43 1.67 24.63
CA PRO A 100 -5.36 2.54 23.48
C PRO A 100 -4.23 3.55 23.64
N ILE A 101 -3.44 3.72 22.59
CA ILE A 101 -2.29 4.65 22.56
C ILE A 101 -2.65 5.94 21.83
N ALA A 102 -3.28 5.81 20.67
CA ALA A 102 -3.59 6.94 19.81
C ALA A 102 -4.75 6.62 18.88
N LYS A 103 -5.36 7.66 18.35
CA LYS A 103 -6.32 7.57 17.26
C LYS A 103 -5.61 7.89 15.95
N ILE A 104 -5.80 7.06 14.95
CA ILE A 104 -5.22 7.23 13.61
C ILE A 104 -6.30 7.74 12.67
N GLU A 105 -6.07 8.87 12.06
CA GLU A 105 -7.00 9.47 11.12
C GLU A 105 -7.07 8.68 9.80
N LYS A 106 -8.24 8.70 9.18
CA LYS A 106 -8.42 8.17 7.82
C LYS A 106 -7.48 8.91 6.84
N GLY A 107 -6.84 8.14 5.98
CA GLY A 107 -5.87 8.67 5.00
C GLY A 107 -4.45 8.82 5.54
N LYS A 108 -4.22 8.58 6.83
CA LYS A 108 -2.89 8.67 7.42
C LYS A 108 -1.99 7.55 6.89
N LEU A 109 -0.79 7.94 6.47
CA LEU A 109 0.28 7.00 6.12
C LEU A 109 0.91 6.43 7.40
N VAL A 110 1.04 5.13 7.46
CA VAL A 110 1.72 4.43 8.55
C VAL A 110 2.82 3.53 7.99
N LEU A 111 3.91 3.39 8.75
CA LEU A 111 4.98 2.45 8.42
C LEU A 111 4.70 1.12 9.10
N ILE A 112 4.89 0.04 8.38
CA ILE A 112 4.62 -1.31 8.86
C ILE A 112 5.90 -1.89 9.42
N LYS A 113 5.86 -2.38 10.66
CA LYS A 113 6.94 -3.16 11.27
C LYS A 113 6.76 -4.64 10.98
N LYS A 114 5.61 -5.19 11.33
CA LYS A 114 5.20 -6.57 11.04
C LYS A 114 3.70 -6.72 11.12
N CYS A 115 3.15 -7.70 10.41
CA CYS A 115 1.74 -8.05 10.49
C CYS A 115 1.57 -9.50 10.94
N LYS A 116 0.54 -9.74 11.74
CA LYS A 116 -0.04 -11.03 12.07
C LYS A 116 -1.33 -11.21 11.26
N ILE A 117 -2.08 -12.29 11.51
CA ILE A 117 -3.29 -12.60 10.73
C ILE A 117 -4.29 -11.43 10.73
N LYS A 118 -4.55 -10.82 11.89
CA LYS A 118 -5.57 -9.76 12.06
C LYS A 118 -5.00 -8.40 12.47
N TRP A 119 -3.72 -8.30 12.77
CA TRP A 119 -3.10 -7.13 13.37
C TRP A 119 -1.79 -6.79 12.72
N CYS A 120 -1.52 -5.48 12.58
CA CYS A 120 -0.21 -4.98 12.16
C CYS A 120 0.39 -4.11 13.25
N ASN A 121 1.67 -4.34 13.52
CA ASN A 121 2.47 -3.43 14.33
C ASN A 121 2.99 -2.33 13.42
N ILE A 122 2.64 -1.09 13.75
CA ILE A 122 2.91 0.07 12.90
C ILE A 122 3.59 1.18 13.67
N LYS A 123 4.21 2.07 12.91
CA LYS A 123 4.69 3.36 13.40
C LYS A 123 3.93 4.49 12.69
N SER A 124 3.36 5.39 13.46
CA SER A 124 2.73 6.62 12.99
C SER A 124 3.26 7.80 13.80
N ASN A 125 4.05 8.67 13.16
CA ASN A 125 4.78 9.75 13.82
C ASN A 125 5.65 9.19 14.97
N GLU A 126 5.37 9.60 16.21
CA GLU A 126 6.07 9.15 17.43
C GLU A 126 5.47 7.89 18.05
N PHE A 127 4.29 7.48 17.58
CA PHE A 127 3.54 6.38 18.17
C PHE A 127 3.88 5.06 17.50
N ASN A 128 4.03 4.02 18.32
CA ASN A 128 4.16 2.64 17.89
C ASN A 128 3.07 1.81 18.54
N GLY A 129 2.47 0.91 17.80
CA GLY A 129 1.46 0.04 18.35
C GLY A 129 0.79 -0.84 17.29
N TRP A 130 -0.33 -1.41 17.67
CA TRP A 130 -1.05 -2.39 16.88
C TRP A 130 -2.38 -1.84 16.39
N ILE A 131 -2.63 -2.01 15.10
CA ILE A 131 -3.87 -1.64 14.43
C ILE A 131 -4.46 -2.85 13.71
N ILE A 132 -5.77 -2.87 13.53
CA ILE A 132 -6.45 -3.93 12.79
C ILE A 132 -5.99 -3.92 11.34
N LYS A 133 -5.52 -5.07 10.85
CA LYS A 133 -4.93 -5.22 9.52
C LYS A 133 -5.88 -4.82 8.39
N ASP A 134 -7.17 -5.14 8.51
CA ASP A 134 -8.17 -4.85 7.49
C ASP A 134 -8.44 -3.35 7.31
N PHE A 135 -7.98 -2.50 8.22
CA PHE A 135 -8.08 -1.05 8.11
C PHE A 135 -6.97 -0.44 7.23
N LEU A 136 -6.04 -1.25 6.76
CA LEU A 136 -4.86 -0.81 6.05
C LEU A 136 -4.91 -1.20 4.57
N TRP A 137 -4.53 -0.25 3.73
CA TRP A 137 -4.32 -0.47 2.31
C TRP A 137 -2.87 -0.16 1.95
N GLY A 138 -2.15 -1.13 1.43
CA GLY A 138 -0.77 -0.93 1.01
C GLY A 138 0.14 -2.15 1.13
N LYS A 139 1.44 -1.89 1.27
CA LYS A 139 2.48 -2.91 1.37
C LYS A 139 2.63 -3.35 2.83
N ILE A 140 1.91 -4.38 3.19
CA ILE A 140 1.86 -4.93 4.55
C ILE A 140 2.58 -6.28 4.68
N ASN A 141 3.02 -6.85 3.57
CA ASN A 141 3.78 -8.11 3.50
C ASN A 141 5.17 -7.91 2.92
#